data_08f3ae646281de5858cf2e0cb21b93dd
#
_entry.id   08f3ae646281de5858cf2e0cb21b93dd
#
_cell.length_a   1.000
_cell.length_b   1.000
_cell.length_c   1.000
_cell.angle_alpha   90.00
_cell.angle_beta   90.00
_cell.angle_gamma   90.00
#
_symmetry.space_group_name_H-M   'P 1'
#
loop_
_entity.id
_entity.type
_entity.pdbx_description
1 polymer ?
#
loop_
_entity_poly.entity_id
_entity_poly.type
_entity_poly.pdbx_seq_one_letter_code
_entity_poly.pdbx_strand_id
1 'polypeptide(L)'
;MARNLCPDALRITIMAITTCVVLLVPSAWGQIGSIVVAAFAGVLLFKPARAAEHDPLPIKVGYRAGLFWLSLFFALLVGLPIMSQMLLSQTLSMVDAFYRSGSLVFGGGHVVLPLLQAEVVPSGWVSNETFLAGYGATQAVPGPLLTFSAFLGASMSVEPSGWVGGFICLLAIFFP
;
A
#
# COMPACT_ATOMS: atom_id res chain seq x y z
N MET A 1 -15.97 0.71 16.64
CA MET A 1 -16.04 1.01 15.21
C MET A 1 -16.97 0.08 14.42
N ALA A 2 -16.89 -1.24 14.54
CA ALA A 2 -17.74 -2.18 13.78
C ALA A 2 -19.25 -1.92 13.92
N ARG A 3 -19.74 -1.57 15.11
CA ARG A 3 -21.16 -1.33 15.38
C ARG A 3 -21.79 -0.16 14.62
N ASN A 4 -20.97 0.85 14.25
CA ASN A 4 -21.44 2.03 13.51
C ASN A 4 -21.32 1.85 11.99
N LEU A 5 -20.39 1.00 11.53
CA LEU A 5 -20.13 0.76 10.11
C LEU A 5 -20.92 -0.42 9.56
N CYS A 6 -21.22 -1.41 10.40
CA CYS A 6 -21.96 -2.61 10.04
C CYS A 6 -23.18 -2.80 10.94
N PRO A 7 -24.25 -1.96 10.80
CA PRO A 7 -25.45 -2.06 11.60
C PRO A 7 -26.30 -3.29 11.25
N ASP A 8 -26.16 -3.84 10.03
CA ASP A 8 -26.99 -4.91 9.49
C ASP A 8 -26.25 -6.24 9.47
N ALA A 9 -26.98 -7.35 9.69
CA ALA A 9 -26.43 -8.71 9.64
C ALA A 9 -25.74 -9.01 8.29
N LEU A 10 -26.26 -8.49 7.18
CA LEU A 10 -25.73 -8.69 5.85
C LEU A 10 -24.35 -8.00 5.67
N ARG A 11 -24.16 -6.82 6.24
CA ARG A 11 -22.84 -6.15 6.25
C ARG A 11 -21.82 -6.90 7.09
N ILE A 12 -22.25 -7.44 8.23
CA ILE A 12 -21.39 -8.27 9.10
C ILE A 12 -20.98 -9.55 8.35
N THR A 13 -21.89 -10.18 7.62
CA THR A 13 -21.59 -11.38 6.83
C THR A 13 -20.59 -11.09 5.73
N ILE A 14 -20.77 -10.01 4.96
CA ILE A 14 -19.79 -9.60 3.93
C ILE A 14 -18.42 -9.34 4.57
N MET A 15 -18.38 -8.61 5.68
CA MET A 15 -17.13 -8.35 6.42
C MET A 15 -16.46 -9.66 6.85
N ALA A 16 -17.20 -10.60 7.43
CA ALA A 16 -16.66 -11.90 7.86
C ALA A 16 -16.12 -12.72 6.69
N ILE A 17 -16.87 -12.82 5.61
CA ILE A 17 -16.45 -13.55 4.40
C ILE A 17 -15.19 -12.92 3.82
N THR A 18 -15.17 -11.59 3.65
CA THR A 18 -14.00 -10.87 3.12
C THR A 18 -12.77 -11.08 4.00
N THR A 19 -12.93 -11.04 5.34
CA THR A 19 -11.83 -11.33 6.27
C THR A 19 -11.31 -12.76 6.11
N CYS A 20 -12.19 -13.75 6.00
CA CYS A 20 -11.78 -15.15 5.77
C CYS A 20 -11.03 -15.31 4.45
N VAL A 21 -11.49 -14.67 3.36
CA VAL A 21 -10.83 -14.74 2.05
C VAL A 21 -9.43 -14.13 2.10
N VAL A 22 -9.27 -12.96 2.73
CA VAL A 22 -7.95 -12.31 2.88
C VAL A 22 -6.99 -13.14 3.72
N LEU A 23 -7.47 -13.83 4.75
CA LEU A 23 -6.65 -14.71 5.58
C LEU A 23 -6.23 -16.00 4.85
N LEU A 24 -7.10 -16.54 3.98
CA LEU A 24 -6.82 -17.76 3.22
C LEU A 24 -5.91 -17.49 2.01
N VAL A 25 -5.96 -16.28 1.45
CA VAL A 25 -5.16 -15.87 0.30
C VAL A 25 -4.31 -14.65 0.68
N PRO A 26 -3.21 -14.84 1.43
CA PRO A 26 -2.36 -13.74 1.89
C PRO A 26 -1.48 -13.22 0.75
N SER A 27 -2.10 -12.59 -0.24
CA SER A 27 -1.42 -11.96 -1.37
C SER A 27 -1.98 -10.56 -1.62
N ALA A 28 -1.17 -9.67 -2.20
CA ALA A 28 -1.62 -8.34 -2.59
C ALA A 28 -2.82 -8.38 -3.54
N TRP A 29 -2.83 -9.30 -4.49
CA TRP A 29 -3.94 -9.51 -5.41
C TRP A 29 -5.20 -10.04 -4.74
N GLY A 30 -5.06 -10.95 -3.75
CA GLY A 30 -6.17 -11.44 -2.94
C GLY A 30 -6.83 -10.31 -2.15
N GLN A 31 -6.02 -9.40 -1.61
CA GLN A 31 -6.49 -8.26 -0.84
C GLN A 31 -7.25 -7.25 -1.72
N ILE A 32 -6.67 -6.86 -2.87
CA ILE A 32 -7.31 -5.96 -3.83
C ILE A 32 -8.60 -6.58 -4.38
N GLY A 33 -8.55 -7.84 -4.79
CA GLY A 33 -9.72 -8.56 -5.29
C GLY A 33 -10.86 -8.60 -4.26
N SER A 34 -10.55 -8.85 -3.00
CA SER A 34 -11.53 -8.85 -1.90
C SER A 34 -12.18 -7.47 -1.70
N ILE A 35 -11.41 -6.39 -1.76
CA ILE A 35 -11.91 -5.02 -1.65
C ILE A 35 -12.85 -4.71 -2.83
N VAL A 36 -12.43 -5.02 -4.05
CA VAL A 36 -13.24 -4.78 -5.26
C VAL A 36 -14.56 -5.57 -5.22
N VAL A 37 -14.50 -6.85 -4.87
CA VAL A 37 -15.69 -7.70 -4.76
C VAL A 37 -16.63 -7.19 -3.66
N ALA A 38 -16.09 -6.85 -2.49
CA ALA A 38 -16.88 -6.31 -1.38
C ALA A 38 -17.52 -4.95 -1.74
N ALA A 39 -16.79 -4.07 -2.44
CA ALA A 39 -17.32 -2.80 -2.91
C ALA A 39 -18.44 -2.99 -3.93
N PHE A 40 -18.25 -3.89 -4.90
CA PHE A 40 -19.27 -4.21 -5.91
C PHE A 40 -20.52 -4.85 -5.28
N ALA A 41 -20.36 -5.80 -4.36
CA ALA A 41 -21.44 -6.35 -3.58
C ALA A 41 -22.17 -5.27 -2.76
N GLY A 42 -21.41 -4.33 -2.18
CA GLY A 42 -21.97 -3.20 -1.46
C GLY A 42 -22.86 -2.31 -2.32
N VAL A 43 -22.41 -1.98 -3.52
CA VAL A 43 -23.19 -1.15 -4.48
C VAL A 43 -24.46 -1.87 -4.94
N LEU A 44 -24.40 -3.18 -5.17
CA LEU A 44 -25.55 -3.96 -5.65
C LEU A 44 -26.58 -4.24 -4.55
N LEU A 45 -26.12 -4.52 -3.33
CA LEU A 45 -26.99 -4.99 -2.23
C LEU A 45 -27.52 -3.85 -1.36
N PHE A 46 -26.82 -2.73 -1.29
CA PHE A 46 -27.22 -1.60 -0.46
C PHE A 46 -27.68 -0.42 -1.30
N LYS A 47 -28.89 0.06 -1.02
CA LYS A 47 -29.33 1.35 -1.56
C LYS A 47 -28.47 2.47 -0.95
N PRO A 48 -28.09 3.50 -1.73
CA PRO A 48 -27.37 4.62 -1.19
C PRO A 48 -28.16 5.21 -0.03
N ALA A 49 -27.59 5.19 1.16
CA ALA A 49 -28.15 5.92 2.29
C ALA A 49 -28.30 7.39 1.87
N ARG A 50 -29.41 8.03 2.23
CA ARG A 50 -29.56 9.47 2.04
C ARG A 50 -28.27 10.14 2.46
N ALA A 51 -27.63 10.85 1.54
CA ALA A 51 -26.42 11.59 1.83
C ALA A 51 -26.68 12.43 3.10
N ALA A 52 -25.95 12.15 4.15
CA ALA A 52 -25.93 13.06 5.29
C ALA A 52 -25.53 14.43 4.71
N GLU A 53 -26.24 15.48 5.08
CA GLU A 53 -25.85 16.84 4.72
C GLU A 53 -24.42 17.04 5.20
N HIS A 54 -23.47 16.93 4.27
CA HIS A 54 -22.07 17.19 4.55
C HIS A 54 -21.88 18.68 4.33
N ASP A 55 -21.51 19.38 5.38
CA ASP A 55 -20.95 20.71 5.24
C ASP A 55 -19.78 20.61 4.24
N PRO A 56 -19.81 21.36 3.12
CA PRO A 56 -18.76 21.28 2.12
C PRO A 56 -17.44 21.70 2.77
N LEU A 57 -16.46 20.79 2.78
CA LEU A 57 -15.13 21.11 3.26
C LEU A 57 -14.62 22.35 2.51
N PRO A 58 -14.01 23.32 3.19
CA PRO A 58 -13.55 24.59 2.58
C PRO A 58 -12.39 24.42 1.60
N ILE A 59 -12.05 23.19 1.23
CA ILE A 59 -10.95 22.85 0.33
C ILE A 59 -11.47 22.84 -1.12
N LYS A 60 -11.14 23.87 -1.88
CA LYS A 60 -11.44 23.97 -3.31
C LYS A 60 -10.32 23.28 -4.12
N VAL A 61 -10.32 21.96 -4.17
CA VAL A 61 -9.48 21.25 -5.15
C VAL A 61 -10.19 21.33 -6.51
N GLY A 62 -9.57 22.04 -7.46
CA GLY A 62 -10.11 22.12 -8.82
C GLY A 62 -10.11 20.73 -9.48
N TYR A 63 -11.18 20.40 -10.20
CA TYR A 63 -11.32 19.13 -10.92
C TYR A 63 -10.08 18.78 -11.78
N ARG A 64 -9.48 19.80 -12.42
CA ARG A 64 -8.26 19.60 -13.24
C ARG A 64 -7.05 19.14 -12.39
N ALA A 65 -6.88 19.71 -11.20
CA ALA A 65 -5.81 19.31 -10.29
C ALA A 65 -6.04 17.89 -9.79
N GLY A 66 -7.27 17.54 -9.40
CA GLY A 66 -7.61 16.18 -8.98
C GLY A 66 -7.37 15.14 -10.10
N LEU A 67 -7.78 15.46 -11.32
CA LEU A 67 -7.55 14.58 -12.48
C LEU A 67 -6.06 14.43 -12.80
N PHE A 68 -5.27 15.50 -12.68
CA PHE A 68 -3.82 15.47 -12.89
C PHE A 68 -3.13 14.53 -11.90
N TRP A 69 -3.40 14.68 -10.60
CA TRP A 69 -2.79 13.85 -9.57
C TRP A 69 -3.22 12.39 -9.68
N LEU A 70 -4.50 12.13 -9.97
CA LEU A 70 -5.01 10.78 -10.20
C LEU A 70 -4.36 10.12 -11.43
N SER A 71 -4.22 10.87 -12.53
CA SER A 71 -3.54 10.38 -13.73
C SER A 71 -2.07 10.09 -13.47
N LEU A 72 -1.39 10.96 -12.73
CA LEU A 72 0.01 10.77 -12.34
C LEU A 72 0.18 9.52 -11.48
N PHE A 73 -0.71 9.30 -10.50
CA PHE A 73 -0.72 8.12 -9.66
C PHE A 73 -0.80 6.83 -10.50
N PHE A 74 -1.78 6.73 -11.40
CA PHE A 74 -1.92 5.54 -12.24
C PHE A 74 -0.82 5.41 -13.29
N ALA A 75 -0.34 6.52 -13.83
CA ALA A 75 0.78 6.52 -14.78
C ALA A 75 2.06 5.98 -14.13
N LEU A 76 2.34 6.35 -12.89
CA LEU A 76 3.48 5.82 -12.14
C LEU A 76 3.25 4.35 -11.74
N LEU A 77 2.05 3.99 -11.27
CA LEU A 77 1.74 2.61 -10.86
C LEU A 77 1.90 1.59 -12.00
N VAL A 78 1.60 2.00 -13.24
CA VAL A 78 1.73 1.15 -14.43
C VAL A 78 3.06 1.39 -15.16
N GLY A 79 3.53 2.62 -15.19
CA GLY A 79 4.73 3.02 -15.92
C GLY A 79 6.03 2.55 -15.27
N LEU A 80 6.14 2.62 -13.94
CA LEU A 80 7.36 2.20 -13.23
C LEU A 80 7.73 0.73 -13.48
N PRO A 81 6.82 -0.26 -13.35
CA PRO A 81 7.16 -1.65 -13.63
C PRO A 81 7.57 -1.88 -15.09
N ILE A 82 6.96 -1.18 -16.04
CA ILE A 82 7.34 -1.28 -17.46
C ILE A 82 8.72 -0.68 -17.68
N MET A 83 8.98 0.50 -17.13
CA MET A 83 10.28 1.16 -17.28
C MET A 83 11.41 0.38 -16.58
N SER A 84 11.16 -0.20 -15.41
CA SER A 84 12.16 -0.98 -14.69
C SER A 84 12.60 -2.22 -15.48
N GLN A 85 11.66 -2.87 -16.17
CA GLN A 85 11.95 -4.02 -17.02
C GLN A 85 12.67 -3.62 -18.33
N MET A 86 12.29 -2.49 -18.94
CA MET A 86 12.90 -2.03 -20.20
C MET A 86 14.33 -1.52 -20.02
N LEU A 87 14.57 -0.77 -18.93
CA LEU A 87 15.86 -0.12 -18.67
C LEU A 87 16.82 -0.99 -17.85
N LEU A 88 16.36 -2.13 -17.32
CA LEU A 88 17.11 -3.03 -16.44
C LEU A 88 17.85 -2.29 -15.31
N SER A 89 17.25 -1.22 -14.80
CA SER A 89 17.84 -0.35 -13.79
C SER A 89 17.42 -0.80 -12.40
N GLN A 90 18.41 -1.14 -11.57
CA GLN A 90 18.20 -1.53 -10.18
C GLN A 90 17.46 -0.45 -9.39
N THR A 91 17.84 0.81 -9.57
CA THR A 91 17.18 1.95 -8.90
C THR A 91 15.70 2.06 -9.26
N LEU A 92 15.35 1.87 -10.54
CA LEU A 92 13.96 1.90 -10.98
C LEU A 92 13.16 0.72 -10.41
N SER A 93 13.76 -0.46 -10.32
CA SER A 93 13.14 -1.62 -9.69
C SER A 93 12.86 -1.39 -8.21
N MET A 94 13.79 -0.73 -7.49
CA MET A 94 13.58 -0.33 -6.11
C MET A 94 12.44 0.67 -5.98
N VAL A 95 12.45 1.74 -6.78
CA VAL A 95 11.40 2.75 -6.77
C VAL A 95 10.03 2.13 -7.09
N ASP A 96 9.95 1.23 -8.07
CA ASP A 96 8.72 0.52 -8.41
C ASP A 96 8.20 -0.30 -7.24
N ALA A 97 9.04 -1.15 -6.65
CA ALA A 97 8.65 -2.02 -5.54
C ALA A 97 8.11 -1.24 -4.33
N PHE A 98 8.81 -0.16 -3.95
CA PHE A 98 8.40 0.66 -2.80
C PHE A 98 7.20 1.56 -3.11
N TYR A 99 7.11 2.14 -4.31
CA TYR A 99 5.94 2.90 -4.77
C TYR A 99 4.69 2.02 -4.80
N ARG A 100 4.79 0.84 -5.37
CA ARG A 100 3.71 -0.14 -5.44
C ARG A 100 3.28 -0.60 -4.05
N SER A 101 4.24 -0.90 -3.18
CA SER A 101 3.93 -1.25 -1.77
C SER A 101 3.22 -0.11 -1.06
N GLY A 102 3.63 1.14 -1.22
CA GLY A 102 2.94 2.31 -0.67
C GLY A 102 1.54 2.51 -1.23
N SER A 103 1.39 2.35 -2.55
CA SER A 103 0.10 2.50 -3.26
C SER A 103 -0.94 1.46 -2.86
N LEU A 104 -0.52 0.25 -2.49
CA LEU A 104 -1.38 -0.90 -2.20
C LEU A 104 -1.64 -1.11 -0.71
N VAL A 105 -1.20 -0.19 0.14
CA VAL A 105 -1.44 -0.26 1.59
C VAL A 105 -2.85 0.19 1.91
N PHE A 106 -3.73 -0.75 2.17
CA PHE A 106 -5.07 -0.50 2.69
C PHE A 106 -5.16 -0.94 4.15
N GLY A 107 -5.30 -0.01 5.07
CA GLY A 107 -5.66 -0.32 6.46
C GLY A 107 -4.57 -0.22 7.52
N GLY A 108 -3.36 0.23 7.20
CA GLY A 108 -2.34 0.56 8.20
C GLY A 108 -0.98 -0.09 7.98
N GLY A 109 0.03 0.36 8.73
CA GLY A 109 1.43 0.01 8.53
C GLY A 109 1.77 -1.48 8.64
N HIS A 110 0.99 -2.26 9.38
CA HIS A 110 1.22 -3.72 9.48
C HIS A 110 0.96 -4.47 8.17
N VAL A 111 0.13 -3.91 7.27
CA VAL A 111 -0.17 -4.52 5.96
C VAL A 111 0.98 -4.31 4.97
N VAL A 112 1.77 -3.26 5.14
CA VAL A 112 2.92 -2.99 4.27
C VAL A 112 4.06 -3.99 4.45
N LEU A 113 4.18 -4.58 5.64
CA LEU A 113 5.29 -5.49 5.96
C LEU A 113 5.33 -6.74 5.08
N PRO A 114 4.25 -7.53 4.94
CA PRO A 114 4.26 -8.69 4.05
C PRO A 114 4.43 -8.28 2.58
N LEU A 115 3.96 -7.10 2.16
CA LEU A 115 4.19 -6.61 0.80
C LEU A 115 5.66 -6.31 0.56
N LEU A 116 6.32 -5.57 1.47
CA LEU A 116 7.75 -5.29 1.39
C LEU A 116 8.58 -6.57 1.49
N GLN A 117 8.24 -7.49 2.40
CA GLN A 117 8.94 -8.76 2.54
C GLN A 117 8.89 -9.56 1.23
N ALA A 118 7.73 -9.63 0.60
CA ALA A 118 7.54 -10.34 -0.67
C ALA A 118 8.32 -9.73 -1.84
N GLU A 119 8.67 -8.45 -1.77
CA GLU A 119 9.47 -7.77 -2.80
C GLU A 119 10.98 -7.86 -2.50
N VAL A 120 11.43 -7.56 -1.26
CA VAL A 120 12.85 -7.37 -0.98
C VAL A 120 13.60 -8.64 -0.59
N VAL A 121 12.92 -9.66 -0.01
CA VAL A 121 13.58 -10.89 0.43
C VAL A 121 13.81 -11.87 -0.72
N PRO A 122 12.80 -12.20 -1.55
CA PRO A 122 13.01 -13.12 -2.68
C PRO A 122 13.93 -12.55 -3.75
N SER A 123 13.99 -11.21 -3.90
CA SER A 123 14.92 -10.54 -4.82
C SER A 123 16.37 -10.57 -4.33
N GLY A 124 16.62 -10.99 -3.09
CA GLY A 124 17.95 -11.01 -2.48
C GLY A 124 18.49 -9.62 -2.11
N TRP A 125 17.64 -8.59 -2.15
CA TRP A 125 18.06 -7.22 -1.78
C TRP A 125 18.37 -7.12 -0.29
N VAL A 126 17.58 -7.80 0.54
CA VAL A 126 17.75 -7.84 1.99
C VAL A 126 17.55 -9.27 2.46
N SER A 127 18.41 -9.75 3.38
CA SER A 127 18.20 -11.06 3.99
C SER A 127 16.97 -11.06 4.90
N ASN A 128 16.33 -12.22 5.05
CA ASN A 128 15.18 -12.35 5.96
C ASN A 128 15.54 -12.01 7.41
N GLU A 129 16.76 -12.30 7.85
CA GLU A 129 17.26 -11.96 9.18
C GLU A 129 17.35 -10.44 9.37
N THR A 130 17.95 -9.74 8.40
CA THR A 130 18.05 -8.27 8.41
C THR A 130 16.66 -7.63 8.36
N PHE A 131 15.74 -8.19 7.56
CA PHE A 131 14.37 -7.72 7.50
C PHE A 131 13.68 -7.81 8.87
N LEU A 132 13.74 -8.95 9.54
CA LEU A 132 13.12 -9.16 10.84
C LEU A 132 13.77 -8.33 11.94
N ALA A 133 15.10 -8.20 11.92
CA ALA A 133 15.83 -7.36 12.87
C ALA A 133 15.43 -5.88 12.73
N GLY A 134 15.38 -5.39 11.51
CA GLY A 134 14.95 -4.01 11.21
C GLY A 134 13.49 -3.77 11.57
N TYR A 135 12.61 -4.74 11.32
CA TYR A 135 11.23 -4.65 11.76
C TYR A 135 11.12 -4.51 13.28
N GLY A 136 11.85 -5.35 14.03
CA GLY A 136 11.89 -5.23 15.50
C GLY A 136 12.40 -3.88 15.98
N ALA A 137 13.45 -3.34 15.34
CA ALA A 137 14.00 -2.03 15.67
C ALA A 137 13.01 -0.89 15.39
N THR A 138 12.27 -0.95 14.28
CA THR A 138 11.27 0.09 13.94
C THR A 138 10.07 0.10 14.88
N GLN A 139 9.74 -1.00 15.53
CA GLN A 139 8.69 -1.03 16.55
C GLN A 139 9.08 -0.26 17.84
N ALA A 140 10.37 -0.07 18.09
CA ALA A 140 10.86 0.73 19.20
C ALA A 140 10.89 2.24 18.90
N VAL A 141 10.76 2.63 17.62
CA VAL A 141 10.78 4.04 17.18
C VAL A 141 9.35 4.55 17.09
N PRO A 142 8.98 5.63 17.80
CA PRO A 142 7.68 6.23 17.66
C PRO A 142 7.55 6.89 16.28
N GLY A 143 6.69 6.32 15.40
CA GLY A 143 6.49 6.84 14.05
C GLY A 143 5.68 5.90 13.17
N PRO A 144 5.39 6.32 11.93
CA PRO A 144 4.69 5.46 10.98
C PRO A 144 5.59 4.31 10.53
N LEU A 145 5.05 3.08 10.51
CA LEU A 145 5.77 1.88 10.06
C LEU A 145 6.32 1.98 8.62
N LEU A 146 5.79 2.89 7.82
CA LEU A 146 6.31 3.18 6.48
C LEU A 146 7.77 3.67 6.50
N THR A 147 8.24 4.27 7.62
CA THR A 147 9.65 4.68 7.76
C THR A 147 10.61 3.49 7.77
N PHE A 148 10.12 2.28 7.97
CA PHE A 148 10.87 1.05 7.81
C PHE A 148 11.49 0.90 6.41
N SER A 149 10.87 1.49 5.39
CA SER A 149 11.41 1.55 4.03
C SER A 149 12.80 2.18 3.96
N ALA A 150 13.06 3.20 4.80
CA ALA A 150 14.38 3.84 4.86
C ALA A 150 15.44 2.86 5.39
N PHE A 151 15.12 2.09 6.42
CA PHE A 151 16.02 1.05 6.92
C PHE A 151 16.28 -0.02 5.85
N LEU A 152 15.24 -0.50 5.17
CA LEU A 152 15.39 -1.49 4.10
C LEU A 152 16.29 -0.96 2.98
N GLY A 153 16.00 0.25 2.46
CA GLY A 153 16.82 0.86 1.43
C GLY A 153 18.28 1.09 1.83
N ALA A 154 18.52 1.42 3.10
CA ALA A 154 19.87 1.58 3.63
C ALA A 154 20.61 0.25 3.81
N SER A 155 19.90 -0.84 4.09
CA SER A 155 20.44 -2.17 4.36
C SER A 155 20.52 -3.07 3.13
N MET A 156 20.22 -2.55 1.94
CA MET A 156 20.29 -3.33 0.70
C MET A 156 21.71 -3.77 0.38
N SER A 157 21.84 -4.99 -0.14
CA SER A 157 23.09 -5.56 -0.67
C SER A 157 23.42 -5.08 -2.08
N VAL A 158 22.52 -4.31 -2.71
CA VAL A 158 22.64 -3.80 -4.08
C VAL A 158 22.64 -2.28 -4.09
N GLU A 159 23.32 -1.68 -5.08
CA GLU A 159 23.34 -0.23 -5.26
C GLU A 159 22.03 0.29 -5.92
N PRO A 160 21.51 1.47 -5.48
CA PRO A 160 22.02 2.34 -4.43
C PRO A 160 21.64 1.83 -3.03
N SER A 161 22.62 1.82 -2.12
CA SER A 161 22.44 1.40 -0.71
C SER A 161 22.83 2.53 0.26
N GLY A 162 22.87 2.26 1.54
CA GLY A 162 23.20 3.24 2.57
C GLY A 162 22.20 4.41 2.60
N TRP A 163 22.68 5.61 2.86
CA TRP A 163 21.84 6.81 2.99
C TRP A 163 21.03 7.12 1.72
N VAL A 164 21.63 6.93 0.55
CA VAL A 164 20.99 7.19 -0.75
C VAL A 164 19.85 6.21 -0.98
N GLY A 165 20.09 4.91 -0.80
CA GLY A 165 19.06 3.89 -0.91
C GLY A 165 17.93 4.10 0.08
N GLY A 166 18.26 4.42 1.34
CA GLY A 166 17.27 4.71 2.38
C GLY A 166 16.37 5.90 2.01
N PHE A 167 16.94 6.98 1.49
CA PHE A 167 16.19 8.16 1.10
C PHE A 167 15.29 7.91 -0.13
N ILE A 168 15.80 7.19 -1.12
CA ILE A 168 15.02 6.82 -2.32
C ILE A 168 13.82 5.96 -1.94
N CYS A 169 14.01 4.91 -1.14
CA CYS A 169 12.94 4.02 -0.72
C CYS A 169 11.90 4.73 0.16
N LEU A 170 12.37 5.64 1.04
CA LEU A 170 11.48 6.45 1.85
C LEU A 170 10.60 7.37 1.01
N LEU A 171 11.19 8.08 0.05
CA LEU A 171 10.41 8.93 -0.85
C LEU A 171 9.44 8.11 -1.69
N ALA A 172 9.90 6.98 -2.26
CA ALA A 172 9.07 6.15 -3.12
C ALA A 172 7.81 5.62 -2.42
N ILE A 173 7.91 5.21 -1.14
CA ILE A 173 6.77 4.64 -0.41
C ILE A 173 5.76 5.70 0.06
N PHE A 174 6.21 6.95 0.27
CA PHE A 174 5.35 8.05 0.72
C PHE A 174 4.80 8.89 -0.44
N PHE A 175 5.28 8.67 -1.66
CA PHE A 175 4.89 9.48 -2.81
C PHE A 175 3.44 9.23 -3.29
N PRO A 176 2.89 7.99 -3.23
CA PRO A 176 1.48 7.77 -3.57
C PRO A 176 0.55 8.44 -2.60
#